data_d28dc9f72d2673a5ce7c649f1f091c69
#
_entry.id   d28dc9f72d2673a5ce7c649f1f091c69
#
_cell.length_a   1.000
_cell.length_b   1.000
_cell.length_c   1.000
_cell.angle_alpha   90.00
_cell.angle_beta   90.00
_cell.angle_gamma   90.00
#
_symmetry.space_group_name_H-M   'P 1'
#
loop_
_entity.id
_entity.type
_entity.pdbx_description
1 polymer ?
#
loop_
_entity_poly.entity_id
_entity_poly.type
_entity_poly.pdbx_seq_one_letter_code
_entity_poly.pdbx_strand_id
1 'polypeptide(L)'
;MNDFRQILYNGRRFTPADFNAEHEKCLDFIKQSVAESTAERIVVVTHHLPSMAVVAPEHKGSLLNSAFATELGNFIADSRIDAWIFGHSHANEDAIIGNTRLVCNQLGYVYYNEHLAGFDGKRFIEIA
;
A
#
# COMPACT_ATOMS: atom_id res chain seq x y z
N MET A 1 -4.10 15.76 -7.09
CA MET A 1 -4.45 14.42 -7.62
C MET A 1 -5.55 14.54 -8.66
N ASN A 2 -5.44 13.82 -9.74
CA ASN A 2 -6.46 13.81 -10.79
C ASN A 2 -7.77 13.14 -10.36
N ASP A 3 -7.71 12.30 -9.34
CA ASP A 3 -8.86 11.55 -8.83
C ASP A 3 -10.05 12.47 -8.53
N PHE A 4 -9.80 13.61 -7.88
CA PHE A 4 -10.85 14.57 -7.53
C PHE A 4 -11.38 15.38 -8.71
N ARG A 5 -10.78 15.20 -9.89
CA ARG A 5 -11.20 15.84 -11.15
C ARG A 5 -11.88 14.86 -12.09
N GLN A 6 -11.52 13.58 -12.03
CA GLN A 6 -11.91 12.56 -13.00
C GLN A 6 -12.95 11.57 -12.46
N ILE A 7 -12.94 11.30 -11.15
CA ILE A 7 -13.82 10.28 -10.56
C ILE A 7 -15.17 10.88 -10.21
N LEU A 8 -16.23 10.19 -10.62
CA LEU A 8 -17.61 10.43 -10.17
C LEU A 8 -17.93 9.45 -9.04
N TYR A 9 -18.55 9.95 -7.98
CA TYR A 9 -18.93 9.18 -6.80
C TYR A 9 -20.36 9.55 -6.44
N ASN A 10 -21.28 8.58 -6.52
CA ASN A 10 -22.70 8.81 -6.32
C ASN A 10 -23.27 9.97 -7.15
N GLY A 11 -22.87 10.08 -8.43
CA GLY A 11 -23.35 11.09 -9.36
C GLY A 11 -22.74 12.49 -9.19
N ARG A 12 -21.77 12.67 -8.32
CA ARG A 12 -21.03 13.91 -8.12
C ARG A 12 -19.52 13.69 -8.15
N ARG A 13 -18.75 14.75 -8.13
CA ARG A 13 -17.29 14.63 -8.05
C ARG A 13 -16.86 13.98 -6.74
N PHE A 14 -15.91 13.09 -6.84
CA PHE A 14 -15.21 12.51 -5.71
C PHE A 14 -14.41 13.57 -4.96
N THR A 15 -14.52 13.61 -3.64
CA THR A 15 -13.88 14.62 -2.80
C THR A 15 -12.83 14.02 -1.88
N PRO A 16 -11.91 14.82 -1.31
CA PRO A 16 -11.00 14.33 -0.26
C PRO A 16 -11.74 13.71 0.94
N ALA A 17 -12.92 14.22 1.29
CA ALA A 17 -13.73 13.63 2.36
C ALA A 17 -14.24 12.22 1.99
N ASP A 18 -14.64 12.02 0.75
CA ASP A 18 -15.04 10.69 0.25
C ASP A 18 -13.85 9.74 0.26
N PHE A 19 -12.69 10.20 -0.19
CA PHE A 19 -11.44 9.44 -0.17
C PHE A 19 -11.11 8.95 1.24
N ASN A 20 -11.16 9.85 2.23
CA ASN A 20 -10.89 9.50 3.62
C ASN A 20 -11.93 8.53 4.18
N ALA A 21 -13.23 8.71 3.85
CA ALA A 21 -14.28 7.82 4.29
C ALA A 21 -14.11 6.39 3.75
N GLU A 22 -13.75 6.25 2.47
CA GLU A 22 -13.47 4.94 1.88
C GLU A 22 -12.20 4.31 2.48
N HIS A 23 -11.17 5.11 2.75
CA HIS A 23 -9.97 4.65 3.44
C HIS A 23 -10.29 4.08 4.82
N GLU A 24 -11.10 4.78 5.62
CA GLU A 24 -11.49 4.30 6.96
C GLU A 24 -12.23 2.96 6.90
N LYS A 25 -13.15 2.80 5.96
CA LYS A 25 -13.84 1.53 5.74
C LYS A 25 -12.88 0.40 5.41
N CYS A 26 -11.94 0.66 4.51
CA CYS A 26 -10.93 -0.34 4.11
C CYS A 26 -10.03 -0.72 5.29
N LEU A 27 -9.61 0.28 6.07
CA LEU A 27 -8.75 0.07 7.22
C LEU A 27 -9.46 -0.75 8.31
N ASP A 28 -10.71 -0.40 8.62
CA ASP A 28 -11.52 -1.16 9.58
C ASP A 28 -11.71 -2.61 9.14
N PHE A 29 -11.96 -2.83 7.85
CA PHE A 29 -12.06 -4.16 7.27
C PHE A 29 -10.77 -4.96 7.48
N ILE A 30 -9.61 -4.37 7.19
CA ILE A 30 -8.31 -5.03 7.35
C ILE A 30 -8.08 -5.39 8.83
N LYS A 31 -8.26 -4.44 9.73
CA LYS A 31 -8.03 -4.63 11.16
C LYS A 31 -8.93 -5.72 11.73
N GLN A 32 -10.22 -5.69 11.39
CA GLN A 32 -11.18 -6.68 11.84
C GLN A 32 -10.86 -8.06 11.25
N SER A 33 -10.57 -8.14 9.95
CA SER A 33 -10.26 -9.40 9.28
C SER A 33 -9.01 -10.06 9.87
N VAL A 34 -7.98 -9.30 10.17
CA VAL A 34 -6.75 -9.81 10.81
C VAL A 34 -7.04 -10.30 12.23
N ALA A 35 -7.83 -9.53 12.99
CA ALA A 35 -8.18 -9.90 14.37
C ALA A 35 -9.02 -11.18 14.46
N GLU A 36 -9.93 -11.39 13.50
CA GLU A 36 -10.87 -12.52 13.51
C GLU A 36 -10.35 -13.75 12.76
N SER A 37 -9.30 -13.62 11.96
CA SER A 37 -8.77 -14.72 11.14
C SER A 37 -8.21 -15.86 12.00
N THR A 38 -8.57 -17.08 11.63
CA THR A 38 -7.99 -18.32 12.19
C THR A 38 -6.95 -18.96 11.26
N ALA A 39 -6.63 -18.31 10.15
CA ALA A 39 -5.64 -18.80 9.19
C ALA A 39 -4.24 -18.85 9.80
N GLU A 40 -3.45 -19.82 9.41
CA GLU A 40 -2.05 -19.94 9.84
C GLU A 40 -1.18 -18.82 9.25
N ARG A 41 -1.51 -18.39 8.05
CA ARG A 41 -0.77 -17.35 7.33
C ARG A 41 -1.73 -16.26 6.88
N ILE A 42 -1.29 -15.02 7.00
CA ILE A 42 -2.06 -13.85 6.60
C ILE A 42 -1.22 -13.00 5.64
N VAL A 43 -1.81 -12.73 4.48
CA VAL A 43 -1.27 -11.78 3.51
C VAL A 43 -2.28 -10.68 3.30
N VAL A 44 -1.84 -9.44 3.46
CA VAL A 44 -2.65 -8.25 3.17
C VAL A 44 -2.18 -7.64 1.85
N VAL A 45 -3.13 -7.24 1.03
CA VAL A 45 -2.84 -6.59 -0.26
C VAL A 45 -3.59 -5.26 -0.31
N THR A 46 -2.85 -4.20 -0.54
CA THR A 46 -3.42 -2.86 -0.74
C THR A 46 -2.80 -2.21 -1.98
N HIS A 47 -3.47 -1.19 -2.52
CA HIS A 47 -2.87 -0.40 -3.59
C HIS A 47 -1.88 0.63 -3.03
N HIS A 48 -2.28 1.37 -1.99
CA HIS A 48 -1.43 2.39 -1.38
C HIS A 48 -0.43 1.78 -0.38
N LEU A 49 0.63 2.53 -0.09
CA LEU A 49 1.69 2.11 0.81
C LEU A 49 1.20 2.04 2.26
N PRO A 50 1.52 0.96 3.00
CA PRO A 50 1.06 0.81 4.38
C PRO A 50 1.91 1.55 5.42
N SER A 51 3.06 2.09 5.02
CA SER A 51 3.98 2.78 5.93
C SER A 51 4.91 3.71 5.17
N MET A 52 5.35 4.76 5.84
CA MET A 52 6.41 5.64 5.35
C MET A 52 7.76 4.93 5.19
N ALA A 53 7.94 3.77 5.83
CA ALA A 53 9.16 2.96 5.71
C ALA A 53 9.44 2.49 4.29
N VAL A 54 8.40 2.37 3.44
CA VAL A 54 8.52 1.93 2.05
C VAL A 54 8.31 3.06 1.04
N VAL A 55 8.35 4.30 1.49
CA VAL A 55 8.43 5.47 0.60
C VAL A 55 9.85 5.55 0.05
N ALA A 56 9.97 5.69 -1.28
CA ALA A 56 11.28 5.80 -1.92
C ALA A 56 12.07 6.98 -1.36
N PRO A 57 13.40 6.87 -1.21
CA PRO A 57 14.22 7.92 -0.61
C PRO A 57 14.05 9.29 -1.26
N GLU A 58 13.90 9.35 -2.58
CA GLU A 58 13.70 10.58 -3.34
C GLU A 58 12.36 11.26 -3.07
N HIS A 59 11.38 10.54 -2.53
CA HIS A 59 10.05 11.06 -2.19
C HIS A 59 9.85 11.31 -0.69
N LYS A 60 10.82 10.95 0.15
CA LYS A 60 10.74 11.24 1.58
C LYS A 60 10.71 12.75 1.81
N GLY A 61 9.74 13.19 2.61
CA GLY A 61 9.52 14.61 2.86
C GLY A 61 8.61 15.32 1.86
N SER A 62 8.13 14.65 0.83
CA SER A 62 7.14 15.20 -0.09
C SER A 62 5.83 15.49 0.63
N LEU A 63 5.21 16.64 0.33
CA LEU A 63 3.87 16.99 0.82
C LEU A 63 2.77 16.06 0.30
N LEU A 64 3.05 15.31 -0.76
CA LEU A 64 2.11 14.36 -1.34
C LEU A 64 2.14 12.98 -0.68
N ASN A 65 3.04 12.73 0.27
CA ASN A 65 3.16 11.41 0.91
C ASN A 65 1.87 10.96 1.61
N SER A 66 1.10 11.89 2.17
CA SER A 66 -0.21 11.58 2.77
C SER A 66 -1.23 11.05 1.76
N ALA A 67 -1.03 11.30 0.47
CA ALA A 67 -1.85 10.75 -0.60
C ALA A 67 -1.36 9.37 -1.10
N PHE A 68 -0.15 8.94 -0.74
CA PHE A 68 0.47 7.71 -1.20
C PHE A 68 0.59 6.65 -0.11
N ALA A 69 0.76 7.08 1.13
CA ALA A 69 1.07 6.20 2.24
C ALA A 69 0.24 6.53 3.47
N THR A 70 -0.15 5.49 4.17
CA THR A 70 -0.73 5.57 5.52
C THR A 70 0.27 4.97 6.50
N GLU A 71 0.52 5.64 7.64
CA GLU A 71 1.46 5.10 8.61
C GLU A 71 0.78 4.10 9.53
N LEU A 72 0.90 2.82 9.18
CA LEU A 72 0.35 1.69 9.94
C LEU A 72 1.44 0.86 10.63
N GLY A 73 2.63 1.42 10.79
CA GLY A 73 3.79 0.68 11.32
C GLY A 73 3.53 0.00 12.66
N ASN A 74 2.86 0.68 13.60
CA ASN A 74 2.55 0.10 14.90
C ASN A 74 1.54 -1.04 14.79
N PHE A 75 0.48 -0.85 14.00
CA PHE A 75 -0.50 -1.91 13.74
C PHE A 75 0.18 -3.14 13.12
N ILE A 76 1.04 -2.93 12.13
CA ILE A 76 1.75 -4.00 11.45
C ILE A 76 2.68 -4.73 12.43
N ALA A 77 3.46 -3.98 13.23
CA ALA A 77 4.40 -4.54 14.20
C ALA A 77 3.71 -5.42 15.24
N ASP A 78 2.52 -5.03 15.67
CA ASP A 78 1.73 -5.76 16.68
C ASP A 78 0.86 -6.87 16.09
N SER A 79 0.81 -6.98 14.76
CA SER A 79 -0.01 -7.97 14.05
C SER A 79 0.74 -9.29 13.85
N ARG A 80 0.00 -10.32 13.42
CA ARG A 80 0.55 -11.58 12.95
C ARG A 80 0.49 -11.71 11.42
N ILE A 81 0.52 -10.58 10.71
CA ILE A 81 0.55 -10.55 9.25
C ILE A 81 1.93 -11.03 8.79
N ASP A 82 1.96 -11.97 7.86
CA ASP A 82 3.22 -12.52 7.32
C ASP A 82 3.79 -11.63 6.23
N ALA A 83 2.95 -11.13 5.34
CA ALA A 83 3.36 -10.25 4.26
C ALA A 83 2.29 -9.20 3.95
N TRP A 84 2.75 -8.03 3.54
CA TRP A 84 1.92 -6.94 3.04
C TRP A 84 2.41 -6.53 1.66
N ILE A 85 1.55 -6.70 0.66
CA ILE A 85 1.85 -6.38 -0.73
C ILE A 85 1.19 -5.06 -1.08
N PHE A 86 1.93 -4.15 -1.70
CA PHE A 86 1.45 -2.80 -2.02
C PHE A 86 1.94 -2.34 -3.40
N GLY A 87 1.42 -1.19 -3.85
CA GLY A 87 1.77 -0.60 -5.15
C GLY A 87 1.79 0.92 -5.10
N HIS A 88 1.22 1.55 -6.10
CA HIS A 88 0.94 2.98 -6.25
C HIS A 88 2.17 3.88 -6.52
N SER A 89 3.26 3.70 -5.82
CA SER A 89 4.42 4.63 -5.89
C SER A 89 5.28 4.47 -7.14
N HIS A 90 5.12 3.37 -7.89
CA HIS A 90 5.97 2.98 -9.02
C HIS A 90 7.45 2.84 -8.67
N ALA A 91 7.76 2.75 -7.39
CA ALA A 91 9.11 2.53 -6.88
C ALA A 91 9.16 1.23 -6.07
N ASN A 92 10.15 0.41 -6.30
CA ASN A 92 10.29 -0.89 -5.66
C ASN A 92 11.15 -0.76 -4.40
N GLU A 93 10.48 -0.66 -3.26
CA GLU A 93 11.09 -0.58 -1.92
C GLU A 93 10.47 -1.66 -1.04
N ASP A 94 11.31 -2.52 -0.49
CA ASP A 94 10.90 -3.54 0.46
C ASP A 94 11.33 -3.16 1.87
N ALA A 95 10.61 -3.65 2.88
CA ALA A 95 10.95 -3.45 4.28
C ALA A 95 10.43 -4.60 5.13
N ILE A 96 10.86 -4.65 6.39
CA ILE A 96 10.33 -5.55 7.41
C ILE A 96 9.91 -4.70 8.59
N ILE A 97 8.67 -4.89 9.04
CA ILE A 97 8.16 -4.27 10.27
C ILE A 97 7.70 -5.40 11.19
N GLY A 98 8.35 -5.53 12.36
CA GLY A 98 8.12 -6.70 13.21
C GLY A 98 8.43 -7.99 12.45
N ASN A 99 7.46 -8.87 12.31
CA ASN A 99 7.59 -10.12 11.55
C ASN A 99 6.93 -10.03 10.15
N THR A 100 6.45 -8.86 9.76
CA THR A 100 5.74 -8.66 8.49
C THR A 100 6.71 -8.19 7.41
N ARG A 101 6.73 -8.88 6.28
CA ARG A 101 7.45 -8.43 5.08
C ARG A 101 6.57 -7.48 4.29
N LEU A 102 7.04 -6.26 4.07
CA LEU A 102 6.41 -5.30 3.16
C LEU A 102 7.10 -5.42 1.81
N VAL A 103 6.34 -5.81 0.79
CA VAL A 103 6.89 -6.12 -0.53
C VAL A 103 6.07 -5.50 -1.64
N CYS A 104 6.75 -5.10 -2.71
CA CYS A 104 6.11 -4.67 -3.93
C CYS A 104 6.92 -5.13 -5.15
N ASN A 105 6.26 -5.15 -6.29
CA ASN A 105 6.91 -5.46 -7.57
C ASN A 105 6.18 -4.66 -8.65
N GLN A 106 6.53 -3.39 -8.73
CA GLN A 106 5.80 -2.40 -9.50
C GLN A 106 6.44 -2.23 -10.88
N LEU A 107 5.63 -2.41 -11.92
CA LEU A 107 6.03 -2.15 -13.30
C LEU A 107 6.26 -0.66 -13.55
N GLY A 108 5.39 0.18 -13.00
CA GLY A 108 5.40 1.61 -13.26
C GLY A 108 5.01 1.95 -14.71
N TYR A 109 5.31 3.16 -15.12
CA TYR A 109 5.09 3.59 -16.49
C TYR A 109 6.27 3.21 -17.39
N VAL A 110 6.04 2.29 -18.31
CA VAL A 110 7.05 1.86 -19.28
C VAL A 110 7.53 3.03 -20.13
N TYR A 111 6.63 3.97 -20.45
CA TYR A 111 6.97 5.18 -21.18
C TYR A 111 8.07 6.02 -20.51
N TYR A 112 8.12 6.02 -19.17
CA TYR A 112 9.14 6.71 -18.38
C TYR A 112 10.28 5.78 -17.94
N ASN A 113 10.39 4.58 -18.51
CA ASN A 113 11.39 3.58 -18.16
C ASN A 113 11.36 3.15 -16.67
N GLU A 114 10.25 3.32 -15.98
CA GLU A 114 10.12 2.95 -14.57
C GLU A 114 10.26 1.44 -14.36
N HIS A 115 9.88 0.63 -15.36
CA HIS A 115 10.03 -0.83 -15.34
C HIS A 115 11.48 -1.31 -15.24
N LEU A 116 12.45 -0.45 -15.52
CA LEU A 116 13.88 -0.78 -15.39
C LEU A 116 14.38 -0.65 -13.94
N ALA A 117 13.56 -0.12 -13.04
CA ALA A 117 13.92 0.12 -11.64
C ALA A 117 13.41 -1.02 -10.73
N GLY A 118 13.89 -2.25 -10.98
CA GLY A 118 13.70 -3.37 -10.06
C GLY A 118 12.46 -4.23 -10.29
N PHE A 119 11.65 -3.97 -11.35
CA PHE A 119 10.54 -4.86 -11.68
C PHE A 119 11.05 -6.21 -12.21
N ASP A 120 10.49 -7.29 -11.68
CA ASP A 120 10.76 -8.66 -12.14
C ASP A 120 9.44 -9.41 -12.33
N GLY A 121 9.04 -9.65 -13.57
CA GLY A 121 7.80 -10.35 -13.90
C GLY A 121 7.73 -11.81 -13.43
N LYS A 122 8.83 -12.35 -12.90
CA LYS A 122 8.91 -13.72 -12.35
C LYS A 122 9.05 -13.73 -10.82
N ARG A 123 8.99 -12.55 -10.20
CA ARG A 123 9.14 -12.46 -8.74
C ARG A 123 8.02 -13.22 -8.02
N PHE A 124 8.41 -13.97 -7.02
CA PHE A 124 7.49 -14.58 -6.06
C PHE A 124 8.05 -14.43 -4.65
N ILE A 125 7.21 -14.60 -3.66
CA ILE A 125 7.62 -14.68 -2.25
C ILE A 125 7.05 -15.96 -1.65
N GLU A 126 7.79 -16.53 -0.71
CA GLU A 126 7.36 -17.71 0.05
C GLU A 126 6.88 -17.27 1.43
N ILE A 127 5.73 -17.78 1.84
CA ILE A 127 5.14 -17.58 3.16
C ILE A 127 5.27 -18.90 3.91
N ALA A 128 6.36 -19.05 4.63
CA ALA A 128 6.67 -20.29 5.33
C ALA A 128 6.10 -20.33 6.75
#